data_1043233655e4f45a0e050752b0cf5b84
#
_entry.id   1043233655e4f45a0e050752b0cf5b84
#
_cell.length_a   1.000
_cell.length_b   1.000
_cell.length_c   1.000
_cell.angle_alpha   90.00
_cell.angle_beta   90.00
_cell.angle_gamma   90.00
#
_symmetry.space_group_name_H-M   'P 1'
#
loop_
_entity.id
_entity.type
_entity.pdbx_description
1 polymer ?
#
loop_
_entity_poly.entity_id
_entity_poly.type
_entity_poly.pdbx_seq_one_letter_code
_entity_poly.pdbx_strand_id
1 'polypeptide(L)'
;FGYLYKRAAIMVNRSDKKSRFAVYGFADKVIAKGYSICIFPEQDYVNESILLNPFKRGAFKMAITNQLPILPLVFYDCKRKFPWYTSYGYPGSLRVKALPKIEAEILKEEDLEKLMKATHQKVKKVLLEDEKKTALQAIDLWQKISSSA
;
A
#
# COMPACT_ATOMS: atom_id res chain seq x y z
N PHE A 1 14.89 -4.77 15.05
CA PHE A 1 13.55 -4.67 14.41
C PHE A 1 12.76 -5.98 14.47
N GLY A 2 13.36 -7.18 14.36
CA GLY A 2 12.65 -8.46 14.31
C GLY A 2 11.68 -8.74 15.47
N TYR A 3 12.00 -8.30 16.68
CA TYR A 3 11.14 -8.47 17.85
C TYR A 3 9.81 -7.69 17.73
N LEU A 4 9.87 -6.44 17.27
CA LEU A 4 8.69 -5.61 17.05
C LEU A 4 7.82 -6.17 15.92
N TYR A 5 8.43 -6.56 14.80
CA TYR A 5 7.68 -7.15 13.68
C TYR A 5 6.97 -8.43 14.04
N LYS A 6 7.59 -9.32 14.82
CA LYS A 6 6.94 -10.56 15.28
C LYS A 6 5.71 -10.33 16.16
N ARG A 7 5.62 -9.19 16.84
CA ARG A 7 4.48 -8.85 17.69
C ARG A 7 3.40 -8.03 16.98
N ALA A 8 3.80 -7.17 16.03
CA ALA A 8 2.90 -6.20 15.40
C ALA A 8 2.46 -6.60 13.99
N ALA A 9 3.12 -7.59 13.36
CA ALA A 9 2.85 -7.95 11.98
C ALA A 9 2.58 -9.44 11.82
N ILE A 10 1.70 -9.78 10.89
CA ILE A 10 1.51 -11.15 10.41
C ILE A 10 2.61 -11.44 9.41
N MET A 11 3.56 -12.28 9.80
CA MET A 11 4.72 -12.61 8.98
C MET A 11 4.33 -13.57 7.85
N VAL A 12 4.76 -13.26 6.62
CA VAL A 12 4.44 -14.04 5.42
C VAL A 12 5.71 -14.41 4.67
N ASN A 13 5.91 -15.67 4.43
CA ASN A 13 6.87 -16.10 3.43
C ASN A 13 6.20 -16.08 2.04
N ARG A 14 6.52 -15.07 1.23
CA ARG A 14 5.89 -14.87 -0.09
C ARG A 14 6.22 -15.95 -1.10
N SER A 15 7.32 -16.69 -0.91
CA SER A 15 7.74 -17.79 -1.78
C SER A 15 6.97 -19.09 -1.48
N ASP A 16 6.41 -19.23 -0.29
CA ASP A 16 5.67 -20.42 0.12
C ASP A 16 4.15 -20.22 -0.01
N LYS A 17 3.50 -21.07 -0.81
CA LYS A 17 2.04 -21.06 -0.99
C LYS A 17 1.30 -21.29 0.33
N LYS A 18 1.76 -22.22 1.17
CA LYS A 18 1.11 -22.52 2.46
C LYS A 18 1.14 -21.32 3.39
N SER A 19 2.29 -20.62 3.47
CA SER A 19 2.44 -19.40 4.25
C SER A 19 1.50 -18.29 3.77
N ARG A 20 1.35 -18.12 2.44
CA ARG A 20 0.42 -17.14 1.87
C ARG A 20 -1.05 -17.41 2.20
N PHE A 21 -1.45 -18.69 2.27
CA PHE A 21 -2.82 -19.03 2.67
C PHE A 21 -3.02 -18.94 4.19
N ALA A 22 -2.02 -19.29 4.98
CA ALA A 22 -2.09 -19.22 6.44
C ALA A 22 -2.33 -17.78 6.95
N VAL A 23 -1.93 -16.75 6.18
CA VAL A 23 -2.16 -15.34 6.52
C VAL A 23 -3.63 -15.04 6.75
N TYR A 24 -4.53 -15.59 5.94
CA TYR A 24 -5.97 -15.34 6.09
C TYR A 24 -6.48 -15.84 7.44
N GLY A 25 -6.11 -17.07 7.84
CA GLY A 25 -6.50 -17.60 9.14
C GLY A 25 -5.90 -16.86 10.34
N PHE A 26 -4.71 -16.26 10.19
CA PHE A 26 -4.16 -15.36 11.22
C PHE A 26 -4.90 -14.01 11.25
N ALA A 27 -5.22 -13.47 10.08
CA ALA A 27 -5.99 -12.25 9.97
C ALA A 27 -7.38 -12.39 10.60
N ASP A 28 -8.08 -13.49 10.33
CA ASP A 28 -9.40 -13.78 10.91
C ASP A 28 -9.37 -13.78 12.45
N LYS A 29 -8.31 -14.36 13.04
CA LYS A 29 -8.11 -14.35 14.49
C LYS A 29 -7.87 -12.95 15.06
N VAL A 30 -7.21 -12.09 14.32
CA VAL A 30 -6.93 -10.69 14.72
C VAL A 30 -8.21 -9.85 14.58
N ILE A 31 -8.95 -10.04 13.50
CA ILE A 31 -10.25 -9.41 13.23
C ILE A 31 -11.27 -9.79 14.29
N ALA A 32 -11.36 -11.07 14.65
CA ALA A 32 -12.27 -11.55 15.69
C ALA A 32 -12.01 -10.92 17.07
N LYS A 33 -10.81 -10.39 17.30
CA LYS A 33 -10.46 -9.63 18.51
C LYS A 33 -10.79 -8.14 18.42
N GLY A 34 -11.41 -7.69 17.32
CA GLY A 34 -11.77 -6.28 17.08
C GLY A 34 -10.62 -5.40 16.57
N TYR A 35 -9.49 -5.98 16.13
CA TYR A 35 -8.38 -5.20 15.61
C TYR A 35 -8.54 -4.92 14.11
N SER A 36 -8.10 -3.74 13.69
CA SER A 36 -7.95 -3.39 12.28
C SER A 36 -6.65 -3.97 11.71
N ILE A 37 -6.66 -4.26 10.40
CA ILE A 37 -5.48 -4.75 9.69
C ILE A 37 -5.01 -3.68 8.70
N CYS A 38 -3.74 -3.30 8.80
CA CYS A 38 -3.09 -2.45 7.81
C CYS A 38 -2.41 -3.31 6.75
N ILE A 39 -2.74 -3.06 5.48
CA ILE A 39 -2.18 -3.81 4.33
C ILE A 39 -1.70 -2.81 3.29
N PHE A 40 -0.48 -3.04 2.77
CA PHE A 40 0.04 -2.34 1.61
C PHE A 40 -0.27 -3.17 0.37
N PRO A 41 -1.25 -2.75 -0.47
CA PRO A 41 -1.73 -3.57 -1.59
C PRO A 41 -0.78 -3.56 -2.78
N GLU A 42 0.14 -2.60 -2.85
CA GLU A 42 1.21 -2.58 -3.84
C GLU A 42 2.23 -3.69 -3.56
N GLN A 43 2.63 -4.42 -4.58
CA GLN A 43 3.61 -5.49 -4.41
C GLN A 43 5.04 -4.98 -4.49
N ASP A 44 5.25 -3.98 -5.31
CA ASP A 44 6.56 -3.49 -5.71
C ASP A 44 6.63 -1.97 -5.59
N TYR A 45 7.85 -1.45 -5.35
CA TYR A 45 8.09 -0.01 -5.18
C TYR A 45 9.43 0.45 -5.78
N VAL A 46 10.16 -0.48 -6.42
CA VAL A 46 11.53 -0.21 -6.92
C VAL A 46 11.57 0.64 -8.17
N ASN A 47 10.46 0.78 -8.90
CA ASN A 47 10.42 1.63 -10.07
C ASN A 47 9.86 3.02 -9.72
N GLU A 48 10.74 4.01 -9.66
CA GLU A 48 10.40 5.40 -9.30
C GLU A 48 9.52 6.10 -10.35
N SER A 49 9.55 5.66 -11.62
CA SER A 49 8.71 6.24 -12.67
C SER A 49 7.23 5.89 -12.52
N ILE A 50 6.92 4.84 -11.75
CA ILE A 50 5.55 4.40 -11.51
C ILE A 50 5.02 5.11 -10.26
N LEU A 51 4.05 6.02 -10.45
CA LEU A 51 3.44 6.76 -9.34
C LEU A 51 2.73 5.84 -8.34
N LEU A 52 2.00 4.84 -8.83
CA LEU A 52 1.27 3.86 -8.04
C LEU A 52 1.22 2.53 -8.78
N ASN A 53 1.76 1.48 -8.18
CA ASN A 53 1.73 0.14 -8.76
C ASN A 53 0.33 -0.47 -8.71
N PRO A 54 0.04 -1.48 -9.56
CA PRO A 54 -1.23 -2.20 -9.51
C PRO A 54 -1.43 -2.86 -8.13
N PHE A 55 -2.66 -2.78 -7.63
CA PHE A 55 -3.00 -3.41 -6.37
C PHE A 55 -3.15 -4.92 -6.51
N LYS A 56 -2.81 -5.65 -5.45
CA LYS A 56 -2.99 -7.10 -5.35
C LYS A 56 -4.32 -7.44 -4.68
N ARG A 57 -4.90 -8.54 -5.10
CA ARG A 57 -6.24 -8.99 -4.68
C ARG A 57 -6.37 -9.29 -3.18
N GLY A 58 -5.27 -9.63 -2.51
CA GLY A 58 -5.28 -10.16 -1.13
C GLY A 58 -6.01 -9.30 -0.12
N ALA A 59 -5.74 -7.98 -0.11
CA ALA A 59 -6.40 -7.03 0.80
C ALA A 59 -7.91 -6.96 0.56
N PHE A 60 -8.32 -6.89 -0.70
CA PHE A 60 -9.72 -6.78 -1.10
C PHE A 60 -10.50 -8.07 -0.85
N LYS A 61 -9.87 -9.23 -1.12
CA LYS A 61 -10.47 -10.53 -0.79
C LYS A 61 -10.71 -10.65 0.71
N MET A 62 -9.74 -10.26 1.53
CA MET A 62 -9.88 -10.28 2.99
C MET A 62 -11.02 -9.37 3.46
N ALA A 63 -11.14 -8.17 2.91
CA ALA A 63 -12.20 -7.25 3.26
C ALA A 63 -13.59 -7.81 2.91
N ILE A 64 -13.76 -8.36 1.71
CA ILE A 64 -15.03 -8.95 1.26
C ILE A 64 -15.37 -10.19 2.09
N THR A 65 -14.41 -11.11 2.29
CA THR A 65 -14.65 -12.35 3.04
C THR A 65 -15.07 -12.09 4.49
N ASN A 66 -14.47 -11.08 5.12
CA ASN A 66 -14.78 -10.71 6.50
C ASN A 66 -15.80 -9.58 6.63
N GLN A 67 -16.38 -9.12 5.49
CA GLN A 67 -17.35 -8.01 5.45
C GLN A 67 -16.84 -6.76 6.16
N LEU A 68 -15.56 -6.44 6.00
CA LEU A 68 -14.90 -5.30 6.62
C LEU A 68 -14.82 -4.11 5.69
N PRO A 69 -15.06 -2.90 6.20
CA PRO A 69 -14.87 -1.70 5.43
C PRO A 69 -13.39 -1.48 5.12
N ILE A 70 -13.12 -0.86 3.97
CA ILE A 70 -11.77 -0.46 3.57
C ILE A 70 -11.62 1.04 3.79
N LEU A 71 -10.61 1.44 4.55
CA LEU A 71 -10.18 2.83 4.69
C LEU A 71 -8.88 3.04 3.90
N PRO A 72 -8.94 3.60 2.68
CA PRO A 72 -7.73 3.87 1.92
C PRO A 72 -6.95 5.03 2.54
N LEU A 73 -5.65 4.80 2.80
CA LEU A 73 -4.72 5.82 3.27
C LEU A 73 -3.70 6.11 2.17
N VAL A 74 -3.55 7.38 1.81
CA VAL A 74 -2.62 7.84 0.78
C VAL A 74 -1.43 8.51 1.44
N PHE A 75 -0.24 7.95 1.26
CA PHE A 75 1.02 8.50 1.72
C PHE A 75 1.69 9.24 0.57
N TYR A 76 1.81 10.57 0.67
CA TYR A 76 2.33 11.40 -0.42
C TYR A 76 3.85 11.40 -0.53
N ASP A 77 4.53 11.34 0.60
CA ASP A 77 5.95 11.73 0.68
C ASP A 77 6.93 10.55 0.83
N CYS A 78 6.44 9.29 0.82
CA CYS A 78 7.29 8.12 1.09
C CYS A 78 8.48 8.03 0.15
N LYS A 79 8.25 8.07 -1.17
CA LYS A 79 9.33 8.00 -2.18
C LYS A 79 10.30 9.17 -2.07
N ARG A 80 9.78 10.37 -1.83
CA ARG A 80 10.60 11.58 -1.67
C ARG A 80 11.42 11.58 -0.39
N LYS A 81 10.88 11.05 0.70
CA LYS A 81 11.54 11.08 2.02
C LYS A 81 12.52 9.94 2.21
N PHE A 82 12.24 8.79 1.62
CA PHE A 82 13.11 7.62 1.69
C PHE A 82 13.14 6.89 0.35
N PRO A 83 13.90 7.42 -0.63
CA PRO A 83 14.04 6.78 -1.94
C PRO A 83 14.72 5.42 -1.77
N TRP A 84 14.25 4.40 -2.49
CA TRP A 84 14.77 3.04 -2.36
C TRP A 84 16.24 2.89 -2.82
N TYR A 85 16.68 3.78 -3.69
CA TYR A 85 18.03 3.78 -4.27
C TYR A 85 19.08 4.52 -3.40
N THR A 86 18.67 5.07 -2.25
CA THR A 86 19.58 5.71 -1.31
C THR A 86 19.65 4.94 0.00
N SER A 87 20.79 5.02 0.69
CA SER A 87 20.97 4.43 2.01
C SER A 87 20.45 5.33 3.14
N TYR A 88 19.98 6.52 2.82
CA TYR A 88 19.56 7.54 3.78
C TYR A 88 18.24 8.16 3.35
N GLY A 89 17.50 8.63 4.33
CA GLY A 89 16.26 9.36 4.13
C GLY A 89 16.41 10.84 4.47
N TYR A 90 15.40 11.60 4.11
CA TYR A 90 15.34 13.03 4.40
C TYR A 90 14.37 13.31 5.56
N PRO A 91 14.77 14.10 6.58
CA PRO A 91 13.88 14.45 7.69
C PRO A 91 12.71 15.33 7.24
N GLY A 92 11.69 15.43 8.07
CA GLY A 92 10.55 16.31 7.86
C GLY A 92 9.21 15.56 7.91
N SER A 93 8.12 16.28 7.68
CA SER A 93 6.76 15.77 7.78
C SER A 93 6.44 14.75 6.69
N LEU A 94 5.72 13.70 7.05
CA LEU A 94 5.09 12.75 6.15
C LEU A 94 3.60 13.08 6.07
N ARG A 95 3.13 13.47 4.89
CA ARG A 95 1.72 13.78 4.68
C ARG A 95 0.93 12.50 4.39
N VAL A 96 -0.18 12.35 5.09
CA VAL A 96 -1.11 11.22 4.89
C VAL A 96 -2.51 11.77 4.71
N LYS A 97 -3.25 11.24 3.75
CA LYS A 97 -4.67 11.56 3.53
C LYS A 97 -5.50 10.28 3.65
N ALA A 98 -6.48 10.30 4.54
CA ALA A 98 -7.52 9.28 4.59
C ALA A 98 -8.59 9.61 3.54
N LEU A 99 -8.95 8.64 2.72
CA LEU A 99 -10.06 8.76 1.78
C LEU A 99 -11.36 8.28 2.43
N PRO A 100 -12.52 8.60 1.85
CA PRO A 100 -13.78 8.07 2.32
C PRO A 100 -13.78 6.56 2.43
N LYS A 101 -14.28 6.05 3.54
CA LYS A 101 -14.45 4.62 3.80
C LYS A 101 -15.27 3.97 2.71
N ILE A 102 -14.89 2.77 2.29
CA ILE A 102 -15.59 1.95 1.31
C ILE A 102 -16.20 0.79 2.07
N GLU A 103 -17.53 0.70 2.07
CA GLU A 103 -18.24 -0.40 2.70
C GLU A 103 -18.11 -1.66 1.82
N ALA A 104 -17.79 -2.78 2.46
CA ALA A 104 -17.65 -4.08 1.80
C ALA A 104 -18.72 -5.09 2.22
N GLU A 105 -19.63 -4.70 3.10
CA GLU A 105 -20.67 -5.57 3.68
C GLU A 105 -21.64 -6.14 2.64
N ILE A 106 -21.84 -5.44 1.51
CA ILE A 106 -22.78 -5.82 0.45
C ILE A 106 -22.03 -6.49 -0.73
N LEU A 107 -20.69 -6.45 -0.72
CA LEU A 107 -19.89 -6.89 -1.85
C LEU A 107 -19.67 -8.39 -1.83
N LYS A 108 -19.73 -8.99 -3.02
CA LYS A 108 -19.44 -10.41 -3.26
C LYS A 108 -18.06 -10.57 -3.90
N GLU A 109 -17.57 -11.81 -3.97
CA GLU A 109 -16.28 -12.09 -4.60
C GLU A 109 -16.22 -11.66 -6.08
N GLU A 110 -17.36 -11.62 -6.76
CA GLU A 110 -17.52 -11.12 -8.14
C GLU A 110 -17.16 -9.63 -8.26
N ASP A 111 -17.38 -8.84 -7.21
CA ASP A 111 -17.11 -7.39 -7.18
C ASP A 111 -15.64 -7.06 -6.89
N LEU A 112 -14.83 -8.06 -6.54
CA LEU A 112 -13.45 -7.86 -6.09
C LEU A 112 -12.60 -7.04 -7.07
N GLU A 113 -12.63 -7.41 -8.34
CA GLU A 113 -11.82 -6.72 -9.38
C GLU A 113 -12.30 -5.28 -9.59
N LYS A 114 -13.61 -5.05 -9.55
CA LYS A 114 -14.21 -3.72 -9.67
C LYS A 114 -13.84 -2.84 -8.48
N LEU A 115 -13.95 -3.38 -7.26
CA LEU A 115 -13.56 -2.71 -6.03
C LEU A 115 -12.08 -2.33 -6.03
N MET A 116 -11.21 -3.27 -6.39
CA MET A 116 -9.77 -3.08 -6.46
C MET A 116 -9.40 -1.98 -7.47
N LYS A 117 -9.94 -2.03 -8.68
CA LYS A 117 -9.71 -1.02 -9.73
C LYS A 117 -10.24 0.35 -9.31
N ALA A 118 -11.44 0.43 -8.76
CA ALA A 118 -12.04 1.69 -8.31
C ALA A 118 -11.22 2.33 -7.18
N THR A 119 -10.76 1.52 -6.21
CA THR A 119 -9.91 2.00 -5.12
C THR A 119 -8.57 2.49 -5.65
N HIS A 120 -7.93 1.74 -6.55
CA HIS A 120 -6.67 2.14 -7.18
C HIS A 120 -6.81 3.48 -7.93
N GLN A 121 -7.88 3.65 -8.70
CA GLN A 121 -8.15 4.90 -9.44
C GLN A 121 -8.36 6.09 -8.49
N LYS A 122 -9.09 5.91 -7.38
CA LYS A 122 -9.28 6.96 -6.37
C LYS A 122 -7.95 7.39 -5.75
N VAL A 123 -7.12 6.43 -5.34
CA VAL A 123 -5.79 6.70 -4.77
C VAL A 123 -4.89 7.38 -5.79
N LYS A 124 -4.85 6.86 -7.04
CA LYS A 124 -4.06 7.44 -8.13
C LYS A 124 -4.46 8.88 -8.44
N LYS A 125 -5.76 9.18 -8.50
CA LYS A 125 -6.27 10.52 -8.71
C LYS A 125 -5.74 11.50 -7.66
N VAL A 126 -5.84 11.14 -6.39
CA VAL A 126 -5.36 11.97 -5.27
C VAL A 126 -3.85 12.20 -5.32
N LEU A 127 -3.06 11.17 -5.70
CA LEU A 127 -1.62 11.33 -5.89
C LEU A 127 -1.29 12.22 -7.10
N LEU A 128 -2.10 12.18 -8.15
CA LEU A 128 -1.94 13.04 -9.34
C LEU A 128 -2.26 14.51 -9.05
N GLU A 129 -3.14 14.78 -8.12
CA GLU A 129 -3.54 16.11 -7.70
C GLU A 129 -2.57 16.75 -6.67
N ASP A 130 -1.54 16.01 -6.22
CA ASP A 130 -0.57 16.54 -5.24
C ASP A 130 0.32 17.62 -5.87
N GLU A 131 0.29 18.82 -5.32
CA GLU A 131 1.07 19.96 -5.76
C GLU A 131 2.59 19.74 -5.64
N LYS A 132 3.03 18.92 -4.67
CA LYS A 132 4.45 18.57 -4.46
C LYS A 132 4.95 17.46 -5.38
N LYS A 133 4.15 16.97 -6.29
CA LYS A 133 4.48 15.94 -7.28
C LYS A 133 5.66 16.36 -8.18
N THR A 134 5.76 17.63 -8.50
CA THR A 134 6.87 18.21 -9.29
C THR A 134 8.24 17.98 -8.66
N ALA A 135 8.32 17.85 -7.33
CA ALA A 135 9.58 17.54 -6.65
C ALA A 135 10.10 16.12 -6.99
N LEU A 136 9.21 15.16 -7.23
CA LEU A 136 9.60 13.80 -7.67
C LEU A 136 10.14 13.83 -9.11
N GLN A 137 9.52 14.61 -9.99
CA GLN A 137 10.00 14.78 -11.38
C GLN A 137 11.37 15.48 -11.44
N ALA A 138 11.63 16.42 -10.54
CA ALA A 138 12.94 17.07 -10.42
C ALA A 138 14.03 16.10 -9.95
N ILE A 139 13.70 15.17 -9.05
CA ILE A 139 14.63 14.13 -8.58
C ILE A 139 14.96 13.17 -9.72
N ASP A 140 13.96 12.73 -10.50
CA ASP A 140 14.15 11.88 -11.68
C ASP A 140 15.05 12.55 -12.73
N LEU A 141 14.85 13.85 -12.94
CA LEU A 141 15.68 14.62 -13.89
C LEU A 141 17.12 14.70 -13.40
N TRP A 142 17.31 14.94 -12.09
CA TRP A 142 18.64 15.04 -11.48
C TRP A 142 19.41 13.72 -11.55
N GLN A 143 18.72 12.60 -11.36
CA GLN A 143 19.32 11.27 -11.49
C GLN A 143 19.75 10.94 -12.92
N LYS A 144 18.93 11.30 -13.91
CA LYS A 144 19.28 11.13 -15.33
C LYS A 144 20.53 11.92 -15.70
N ILE A 145 20.68 13.11 -15.13
CA ILE A 145 21.86 13.96 -15.36
C ILE A 145 23.10 13.38 -14.67
N SER A 146 22.97 12.95 -13.41
CA SER A 146 24.11 12.40 -12.65
C SER A 146 24.56 11.00 -13.08
N SER A 147 23.69 10.23 -13.75
CA SER A 147 24.05 8.93 -14.33
C SER A 147 24.64 9.02 -15.73
N SER A 148 24.60 10.21 -16.34
CA SER A 148 25.15 10.50 -17.68
C SER A 148 26.50 11.21 -17.65
N ALA A 149 27.02 11.52 -16.44
CA ALA A 149 28.31 12.14 -16.19
C ALA A 149 29.29 11.13 -15.59
#